data_168cf58a978c6a3d5e9144b6256dd2cf
#
_entry.id   168cf58a978c6a3d5e9144b6256dd2cf
#
_cell.length_a   1.000
_cell.length_b   1.000
_cell.length_c   1.000
_cell.angle_alpha   90.00
_cell.angle_beta   90.00
_cell.angle_gamma   90.00
#
_symmetry.space_group_name_H-M   'P 1'
#
loop_
_entity.id
_entity.type
_entity.pdbx_description
1 polymer ?
#
loop_
_entity_poly.entity_id
_entity_poly.type
_entity_poly.pdbx_seq_one_letter_code
_entity_poly.pdbx_strand_id
1 'polypeptide(L)'
;IVFVVSMVPIVELRGAIPIAEGLGLNIFWYYPIAIIGNILPVPIIYLFARKVLEWGKDKKIIGKFFTWCLEKGDKGGKKLKESAGNNGIFWALLIFVGIPLPGTGAWTGTLAASFLNIDFKTSISAVTLGVLLAGIIMSLGSKIVAWLGWVGVIAIVAVIAIIVIASILIKKKRK
;
A
#
# COMPACT_ATOMS: atom_id res chain seq x y z
N ILE A 1 -19.15 -9.14 -2.47
CA ILE A 1 -17.82 -9.79 -2.50
C ILE A 1 -16.75 -8.72 -2.68
N VAL A 2 -16.70 -7.92 -3.76
CA VAL A 2 -15.65 -6.94 -4.08
C VAL A 2 -15.36 -5.97 -2.92
N PHE A 3 -16.39 -5.40 -2.31
CA PHE A 3 -16.29 -4.51 -1.16
C PHE A 3 -15.56 -5.17 0.03
N VAL A 4 -16.00 -6.36 0.40
CA VAL A 4 -15.41 -7.09 1.56
C VAL A 4 -13.97 -7.50 1.26
N VAL A 5 -13.71 -8.03 0.07
CA VAL A 5 -12.36 -8.45 -0.34
C VAL A 5 -11.39 -7.27 -0.35
N SER A 6 -11.85 -6.08 -0.79
CA SER A 6 -11.00 -4.88 -0.80
C SER A 6 -10.65 -4.35 0.60
N MET A 7 -11.44 -4.69 1.62
CA MET A 7 -11.16 -4.34 3.02
C MET A 7 -10.14 -5.27 3.67
N VAL A 8 -9.95 -6.49 3.15
CA VAL A 8 -9.09 -7.50 3.78
C VAL A 8 -7.61 -7.07 3.67
N PRO A 9 -6.86 -7.08 4.79
CA PRO A 9 -5.43 -6.80 4.77
C PRO A 9 -4.70 -7.69 3.77
N ILE A 10 -3.67 -7.17 3.11
CA ILE A 10 -2.83 -7.86 2.12
C ILE A 10 -3.53 -8.06 0.78
N VAL A 11 -4.81 -8.46 0.76
CA VAL A 11 -5.59 -8.68 -0.47
C VAL A 11 -5.95 -7.35 -1.10
N GLU A 12 -6.64 -6.50 -0.33
CA GLU A 12 -7.00 -5.13 -0.72
C GLU A 12 -7.68 -5.05 -2.10
N LEU A 13 -7.64 -3.89 -2.73
CA LEU A 13 -8.14 -3.71 -4.10
C LEU A 13 -7.36 -4.54 -5.14
N ARG A 14 -6.14 -4.96 -4.80
CA ARG A 14 -5.28 -5.77 -5.68
C ARG A 14 -5.85 -7.15 -5.97
N GLY A 15 -6.52 -7.74 -4.98
CA GLY A 15 -7.28 -8.98 -5.18
C GLY A 15 -8.71 -8.71 -5.61
N ALA A 16 -9.34 -7.66 -5.07
CA ALA A 16 -10.74 -7.34 -5.36
C ALA A 16 -10.99 -7.01 -6.83
N ILE A 17 -10.08 -6.25 -7.48
CA ILE A 17 -10.22 -5.86 -8.88
C ILE A 17 -10.09 -7.04 -9.84
N PRO A 18 -9.02 -7.88 -9.78
CA PRO A 18 -8.94 -9.07 -10.62
C PRO A 18 -10.11 -10.04 -10.42
N ILE A 19 -10.59 -10.21 -9.19
CA ILE A 19 -11.78 -11.04 -8.91
C ILE A 19 -13.02 -10.45 -9.60
N ALA A 20 -13.22 -9.13 -9.52
CA ALA A 20 -14.34 -8.46 -10.16
C ALA A 20 -14.31 -8.60 -11.69
N GLU A 21 -13.15 -8.43 -12.30
CA GLU A 21 -12.94 -8.64 -13.75
C GLU A 21 -13.17 -10.12 -14.14
N GLY A 22 -12.67 -11.07 -13.35
CA GLY A 22 -12.87 -12.50 -13.58
C GLY A 22 -14.35 -12.94 -13.47
N LEU A 23 -15.15 -12.20 -12.67
CA LEU A 23 -16.61 -12.39 -12.58
C LEU A 23 -17.38 -11.63 -13.67
N GLY A 24 -16.72 -10.95 -14.59
CA GLY A 24 -17.33 -10.18 -15.66
C GLY A 24 -18.11 -8.95 -15.19
N LEU A 25 -17.79 -8.40 -14.03
CA LEU A 25 -18.47 -7.23 -13.49
C LEU A 25 -18.10 -5.96 -14.25
N ASN A 26 -19.03 -5.03 -14.37
CA ASN A 26 -18.81 -3.76 -15.03
C ASN A 26 -17.93 -2.85 -14.16
N ILE A 27 -16.88 -2.26 -14.78
CA ILE A 27 -15.88 -1.40 -14.12
C ILE A 27 -16.53 -0.20 -13.42
N PHE A 28 -17.58 0.38 -13.97
CA PHE A 28 -18.27 1.53 -13.37
C PHE A 28 -18.88 1.22 -12.01
N TRP A 29 -19.15 -0.07 -11.72
CA TRP A 29 -19.69 -0.52 -10.44
C TRP A 29 -18.61 -1.07 -9.52
N TYR A 30 -17.76 -1.99 -10.00
CA TYR A 30 -16.79 -2.62 -9.11
C TYR A 30 -15.67 -1.68 -8.68
N TYR A 31 -15.24 -0.75 -9.54
CA TYR A 31 -14.14 0.16 -9.24
C TYR A 31 -14.45 1.07 -8.03
N PRO A 32 -15.54 1.87 -8.02
CA PRO A 32 -15.86 2.68 -6.84
C PRO A 32 -16.11 1.84 -5.59
N ILE A 33 -16.72 0.67 -5.72
CA ILE A 33 -16.97 -0.23 -4.59
C ILE A 33 -15.65 -0.73 -3.99
N ALA A 34 -14.68 -1.13 -4.82
CA ALA A 34 -13.37 -1.57 -4.37
C ALA A 34 -12.59 -0.43 -3.71
N ILE A 35 -12.63 0.78 -4.28
CA ILE A 35 -11.99 1.98 -3.72
C ILE A 35 -12.56 2.31 -2.34
N ILE A 36 -13.89 2.39 -2.21
CA ILE A 36 -14.55 2.69 -0.94
C ILE A 36 -14.21 1.63 0.11
N GLY A 37 -14.28 0.36 -0.24
CA GLY A 37 -13.94 -0.73 0.67
C GLY A 37 -12.47 -0.67 1.14
N ASN A 38 -11.56 -0.29 0.26
CA ASN A 38 -10.13 -0.20 0.61
C ASN A 38 -9.79 1.06 1.44
N ILE A 39 -10.51 2.17 1.24
CA ILE A 39 -10.29 3.43 1.98
C ILE A 39 -10.96 3.40 3.36
N LEU A 40 -12.09 2.73 3.51
CA LEU A 40 -12.87 2.75 4.74
C LEU A 40 -12.09 2.35 6.00
N PRO A 41 -11.20 1.33 5.99
CA PRO A 41 -10.37 1.00 7.15
C PRO A 41 -9.26 2.02 7.44
N VAL A 42 -8.84 2.83 6.46
CA VAL A 42 -7.65 3.71 6.56
C VAL A 42 -7.68 4.66 7.77
N PRO A 43 -8.74 5.44 8.00
CA PRO A 43 -8.81 6.31 9.19
C PRO A 43 -8.76 5.54 10.50
N ILE A 44 -9.40 4.39 10.53
CA ILE A 44 -9.46 3.52 11.73
C ILE A 44 -8.05 2.99 12.03
N ILE A 45 -7.36 2.45 11.01
CA ILE A 45 -6.00 1.93 11.13
C ILE A 45 -5.06 3.03 11.62
N TYR A 46 -5.12 4.22 11.02
CA TYR A 46 -4.26 5.33 11.40
C TYR A 46 -4.43 5.72 12.86
N LEU A 47 -5.66 5.89 13.32
CA LEU A 47 -5.96 6.29 14.69
C LEU A 47 -5.65 5.19 15.71
N PHE A 48 -5.91 3.93 15.33
CA PHE A 48 -5.72 2.78 16.22
C PHE A 48 -4.26 2.37 16.36
N ALA A 49 -3.50 2.39 15.25
CA ALA A 49 -2.12 1.89 15.25
C ALA A 49 -1.26 2.63 16.27
N ARG A 50 -1.30 3.95 16.30
CA ARG A 50 -0.55 4.74 17.29
C ARG A 50 -1.06 4.54 18.72
N LYS A 51 -2.38 4.50 18.92
CA LYS A 51 -2.98 4.22 20.24
C LYS A 51 -2.56 2.87 20.81
N VAL A 52 -2.47 1.85 19.96
CA VAL A 52 -1.99 0.52 20.37
C VAL A 52 -0.53 0.58 20.82
N LEU A 53 0.33 1.30 20.07
CA LEU A 53 1.73 1.51 20.46
C LEU A 53 1.85 2.26 21.79
N GLU A 54 1.07 3.33 21.96
CA GLU A 54 1.06 4.14 23.18
C GLU A 54 0.53 3.34 24.39
N TRP A 55 -0.53 2.55 24.19
CA TRP A 55 -1.04 1.66 25.23
C TRP A 55 -0.06 0.57 25.62
N GLY A 56 0.66 0.02 24.61
CA GLY A 56 1.62 -1.06 24.82
C GLY A 56 2.86 -0.63 25.61
N LYS A 57 3.29 0.65 25.52
CA LYS A 57 4.49 1.15 26.23
C LYS A 57 4.44 0.99 27.73
N ASP A 58 3.23 1.05 28.33
CA ASP A 58 3.04 0.98 29.77
C ASP A 58 2.97 -0.46 30.29
N LYS A 59 3.14 -1.47 29.43
CA LYS A 59 3.09 -2.89 29.82
C LYS A 59 4.46 -3.41 30.26
N LYS A 60 4.49 -4.14 31.40
CA LYS A 60 5.72 -4.63 32.03
C LYS A 60 6.58 -5.51 31.12
N ILE A 61 5.98 -6.36 30.27
CA ILE A 61 6.69 -7.35 29.46
C ILE A 61 7.07 -6.76 28.09
N ILE A 62 6.15 -6.06 27.43
CA ILE A 62 6.28 -5.59 26.04
C ILE A 62 6.57 -4.09 25.92
N GLY A 63 6.53 -3.35 27.05
CA GLY A 63 6.68 -1.90 27.07
C GLY A 63 7.97 -1.39 26.43
N LYS A 64 9.10 -2.04 26.71
CA LYS A 64 10.40 -1.67 26.08
C LYS A 64 10.37 -1.74 24.56
N PHE A 65 9.72 -2.76 24.00
CA PHE A 65 9.58 -2.91 22.55
C PHE A 65 8.69 -1.82 21.96
N PHE A 66 7.55 -1.53 22.58
CA PHE A 66 6.64 -0.47 22.10
C PHE A 66 7.25 0.93 22.24
N THR A 67 7.97 1.20 23.33
CA THR A 67 8.72 2.46 23.50
C THR A 67 9.78 2.62 22.43
N TRP A 68 10.55 1.57 22.14
CA TRP A 68 11.54 1.58 21.07
C TRP A 68 10.88 1.83 19.71
N CYS A 69 9.72 1.21 19.43
CA CYS A 69 8.97 1.45 18.20
C CYS A 69 8.55 2.93 18.08
N LEU A 70 7.97 3.51 19.14
CA LEU A 70 7.55 4.92 19.14
C LEU A 70 8.74 5.87 18.92
N GLU A 71 9.85 5.67 19.64
CA GLU A 71 11.05 6.49 19.48
C GLU A 71 11.65 6.40 18.08
N LYS A 72 11.71 5.20 17.51
CA LYS A 72 12.21 4.99 16.14
C LYS A 72 11.27 5.61 15.11
N GLY A 73 9.95 5.47 15.30
CA GLY A 73 8.94 6.09 14.46
C GLY A 73 9.05 7.61 14.47
N ASP A 74 9.08 8.23 15.65
CA ASP A 74 9.16 9.68 15.80
C ASP A 74 10.48 10.25 15.25
N LYS A 75 11.62 9.57 15.48
CA LYS A 75 12.92 9.96 14.89
C LYS A 75 12.90 9.84 13.37
N GLY A 76 12.35 8.74 12.84
CA GLY A 76 12.21 8.51 11.40
C GLY A 76 11.31 9.55 10.74
N GLY A 77 10.16 9.84 11.34
CA GLY A 77 9.22 10.84 10.86
C GLY A 77 9.81 12.25 10.85
N LYS A 78 10.51 12.66 11.94
CA LYS A 78 11.23 13.94 11.99
C LYS A 78 12.26 14.06 10.87
N LYS A 79 13.12 13.06 10.73
CA LYS A 79 14.15 13.03 9.68
C LYS A 79 13.55 13.10 8.28
N LEU A 80 12.44 12.39 8.06
CA LEU A 80 11.73 12.41 6.78
C LEU A 80 11.14 13.79 6.51
N LYS A 81 10.56 14.43 7.52
CA LYS A 81 9.99 15.77 7.41
C LYS A 81 11.08 16.84 7.14
N GLU A 82 12.23 16.73 7.78
CA GLU A 82 13.37 17.62 7.56
C GLU A 82 13.97 17.47 6.16
N SER A 83 14.04 16.23 5.64
CA SER A 83 14.69 15.96 4.35
C SER A 83 13.76 16.16 3.15
N ALA A 84 12.48 15.84 3.26
CA ALA A 84 11.53 15.83 2.16
C ALA A 84 10.40 16.87 2.29
N GLY A 85 10.20 17.44 3.47
CA GLY A 85 9.07 18.30 3.79
C GLY A 85 7.73 17.58 3.68
N ASN A 86 6.63 18.29 3.97
CA ASN A 86 5.29 17.70 3.91
C ASN A 86 4.91 17.24 2.50
N ASN A 87 5.28 18.01 1.48
CA ASN A 87 4.98 17.65 0.08
C ASN A 87 5.75 16.41 -0.37
N GLY A 88 7.02 16.28 0.00
CA GLY A 88 7.82 15.10 -0.33
C GLY A 88 7.28 13.84 0.35
N ILE A 89 6.86 13.95 1.60
CA ILE A 89 6.19 12.84 2.34
C ILE A 89 4.89 12.44 1.66
N PHE A 90 4.07 13.41 1.26
CA PHE A 90 2.83 13.16 0.55
C PHE A 90 3.06 12.34 -0.73
N TRP A 91 3.99 12.79 -1.58
CA TRP A 91 4.30 12.09 -2.84
C TRP A 91 4.92 10.71 -2.61
N ALA A 92 5.82 10.59 -1.63
CA ALA A 92 6.43 9.31 -1.28
C ALA A 92 5.36 8.29 -0.84
N LEU A 93 4.42 8.71 0.03
CA LEU A 93 3.34 7.86 0.51
C LEU A 93 2.34 7.51 -0.60
N LEU A 94 1.99 8.49 -1.45
CA LEU A 94 1.12 8.29 -2.61
C LEU A 94 1.71 7.25 -3.57
N ILE A 95 2.98 7.40 -3.93
CA ILE A 95 3.68 6.46 -4.83
C ILE A 95 3.80 5.08 -4.18
N PHE A 96 4.15 5.02 -2.90
CA PHE A 96 4.24 3.77 -2.15
C PHE A 96 2.94 2.97 -2.16
N VAL A 97 1.80 3.64 -1.98
CA VAL A 97 0.48 3.01 -2.02
C VAL A 97 0.01 2.78 -3.46
N GLY A 98 0.30 3.72 -4.36
CA GLY A 98 -0.18 3.74 -5.74
C GLY A 98 0.46 2.70 -6.64
N ILE A 99 1.72 2.31 -6.38
CA ILE A 99 2.37 1.23 -7.14
C ILE A 99 1.96 -0.12 -6.55
N PRO A 100 1.27 -0.99 -7.32
CA PRO A 100 0.72 -2.24 -6.80
C PRO A 100 1.78 -3.33 -6.64
N LEU A 101 2.74 -3.13 -5.73
CA LEU A 101 3.75 -4.14 -5.37
C LEU A 101 3.32 -4.94 -4.13
N PRO A 102 3.77 -6.18 -3.96
CA PRO A 102 3.53 -6.94 -2.75
C PRO A 102 4.04 -6.20 -1.51
N GLY A 103 3.22 -6.07 -0.48
CA GLY A 103 3.58 -5.39 0.76
C GLY A 103 3.48 -3.86 0.74
N THR A 104 3.12 -3.24 -0.38
CA THR A 104 2.74 -1.82 -0.43
C THR A 104 1.22 -1.71 -0.50
N GLY A 105 0.57 -0.75 0.05
CA GLY A 105 -0.88 -0.62 -0.06
C GLY A 105 -1.47 0.28 0.99
N ALA A 106 -2.80 0.37 1.03
CA ALA A 106 -3.50 1.24 1.97
C ALA A 106 -3.22 0.87 3.42
N TRP A 107 -3.26 -0.42 3.76
CA TRP A 107 -2.98 -0.90 5.11
C TRP A 107 -1.55 -0.61 5.55
N THR A 108 -0.58 -1.05 4.77
CA THR A 108 0.85 -0.88 5.10
C THR A 108 1.28 0.57 5.04
N GLY A 109 0.80 1.34 4.05
CA GLY A 109 1.05 2.78 3.95
C GLY A 109 0.49 3.55 5.14
N THR A 110 -0.72 3.22 5.57
CA THR A 110 -1.36 3.85 6.73
C THR A 110 -0.65 3.49 8.04
N LEU A 111 -0.30 2.21 8.23
CA LEU A 111 0.48 1.77 9.39
C LEU A 111 1.84 2.48 9.45
N ALA A 112 2.54 2.56 8.32
CA ALA A 112 3.82 3.27 8.23
C ALA A 112 3.66 4.76 8.54
N ALA A 113 2.64 5.42 8.00
CA ALA A 113 2.36 6.83 8.25
C ALA A 113 2.04 7.09 9.73
N SER A 114 1.21 6.26 10.35
CA SER A 114 0.89 6.34 11.78
C SER A 114 2.12 6.07 12.66
N PHE A 115 2.93 5.07 12.31
CA PHE A 115 4.17 4.74 13.00
C PHE A 115 5.19 5.88 12.94
N LEU A 116 5.37 6.51 11.78
CA LEU A 116 6.27 7.65 11.57
C LEU A 116 5.69 8.98 12.07
N ASN A 117 4.52 8.97 12.69
CA ASN A 117 3.84 10.18 13.17
C ASN A 117 3.68 11.25 12.08
N ILE A 118 3.36 10.83 10.86
CA ILE A 118 3.04 11.71 9.75
C ILE A 118 1.64 12.27 9.99
N ASP A 119 1.43 13.53 9.65
CA ASP A 119 0.15 14.21 9.84
C ASP A 119 -1.05 13.45 9.25
N PHE A 120 -2.17 13.44 9.97
CA PHE A 120 -3.40 12.71 9.59
C PHE A 120 -3.91 13.11 8.20
N LYS A 121 -4.00 14.43 7.94
CA LYS A 121 -4.52 14.93 6.66
C LYS A 121 -3.61 14.52 5.49
N THR A 122 -2.31 14.69 5.67
CA THR A 122 -1.30 14.26 4.68
C THR A 122 -1.38 12.76 4.43
N SER A 123 -1.50 11.96 5.49
CA SER A 123 -1.59 10.50 5.39
C SER A 123 -2.84 10.04 4.66
N ILE A 124 -4.02 10.52 5.09
CA ILE A 124 -5.30 10.11 4.51
C ILE A 124 -5.39 10.54 3.04
N SER A 125 -5.02 11.77 2.71
CA SER A 125 -5.08 12.26 1.33
C SER A 125 -4.11 11.52 0.41
N ALA A 126 -2.87 11.31 0.85
CA ALA A 126 -1.86 10.58 0.06
C ALA A 126 -2.25 9.11 -0.15
N VAL A 127 -2.72 8.43 0.91
CA VAL A 127 -3.18 7.04 0.81
C VAL A 127 -4.40 6.94 -0.10
N THR A 128 -5.39 7.84 0.05
CA THR A 128 -6.59 7.84 -0.79
C THR A 128 -6.25 8.00 -2.27
N LEU A 129 -5.41 8.99 -2.62
CA LEU A 129 -4.98 9.19 -4.00
C LEU A 129 -4.11 8.03 -4.50
N GLY A 130 -3.28 7.44 -3.63
CA GLY A 130 -2.52 6.24 -3.94
C GLY A 130 -3.43 5.05 -4.26
N VAL A 131 -4.50 4.85 -3.48
CA VAL A 131 -5.52 3.81 -3.73
C VAL A 131 -6.22 4.01 -5.08
N LEU A 132 -6.60 5.26 -5.42
CA LEU A 132 -7.18 5.57 -6.72
C LEU A 132 -6.21 5.23 -7.86
N LEU A 133 -4.96 5.63 -7.74
CA LEU A 133 -3.92 5.32 -8.72
C LEU A 133 -3.69 3.81 -8.87
N ALA A 134 -3.56 3.10 -7.74
CA ALA A 134 -3.41 1.65 -7.74
C ALA A 134 -4.62 0.96 -8.38
N GLY A 135 -5.82 1.44 -8.13
CA GLY A 135 -7.05 0.94 -8.72
C GLY A 135 -7.06 1.07 -10.25
N ILE A 136 -6.63 2.21 -10.78
CA ILE A 136 -6.50 2.43 -12.24
C ILE A 136 -5.48 1.43 -12.82
N ILE A 137 -4.29 1.33 -12.21
CA ILE A 137 -3.23 0.43 -12.69
C ILE A 137 -3.72 -1.02 -12.67
N MET A 138 -4.38 -1.45 -11.57
CA MET A 138 -4.91 -2.81 -11.45
C MET A 138 -6.03 -3.10 -12.44
N SER A 139 -6.95 -2.16 -12.68
CA SER A 139 -8.03 -2.34 -13.65
C SER A 139 -7.50 -2.45 -15.08
N LEU A 140 -6.54 -1.60 -15.46
CA LEU A 140 -5.87 -1.69 -16.76
C LEU A 140 -5.10 -3.00 -16.92
N GLY A 141 -4.31 -3.36 -15.89
CA GLY A 141 -3.55 -4.60 -15.88
C GLY A 141 -4.42 -5.84 -15.99
N SER A 142 -5.51 -5.90 -15.21
CA SER A 142 -6.46 -7.02 -15.25
C SER A 142 -7.15 -7.15 -16.61
N LYS A 143 -7.52 -6.05 -17.26
CA LYS A 143 -8.08 -6.07 -18.62
C LYS A 143 -7.07 -6.56 -19.66
N ILE A 144 -5.82 -6.08 -19.58
CA ILE A 144 -4.76 -6.54 -20.47
C ILE A 144 -4.55 -8.05 -20.30
N VAL A 145 -4.49 -8.55 -19.08
CA VAL A 145 -4.36 -9.98 -18.79
C VAL A 145 -5.56 -10.76 -19.31
N ALA A 146 -6.77 -10.27 -19.10
CA ALA A 146 -8.00 -10.91 -19.61
C ALA A 146 -8.02 -10.95 -21.14
N TRP A 147 -7.57 -9.90 -21.82
CA TRP A 147 -7.53 -9.84 -23.30
C TRP A 147 -6.44 -10.74 -23.89
N LEU A 148 -5.25 -10.78 -23.28
CA LEU A 148 -4.12 -11.59 -23.74
C LEU A 148 -4.22 -13.08 -23.32
N GLY A 149 -5.12 -13.41 -22.38
CA GLY A 149 -5.24 -14.75 -21.83
C GLY A 149 -3.96 -15.25 -21.16
N TRP A 150 -3.74 -16.56 -21.19
CA TRP A 150 -2.54 -17.18 -20.58
C TRP A 150 -1.21 -16.69 -21.18
N VAL A 151 -1.20 -16.32 -22.44
CA VAL A 151 -0.02 -15.79 -23.13
C VAL A 151 0.42 -14.46 -22.50
N GLY A 152 -0.53 -13.61 -22.14
CA GLY A 152 -0.25 -12.34 -21.46
C GLY A 152 0.32 -12.53 -20.07
N VAL A 153 -0.19 -13.48 -19.31
CA VAL A 153 0.34 -13.82 -17.98
C VAL A 153 1.80 -14.26 -18.08
N ILE A 154 2.08 -15.18 -19.01
CA ILE A 154 3.45 -15.69 -19.25
C ILE A 154 4.38 -14.55 -19.69
N ALA A 155 3.95 -13.68 -20.58
CA ALA A 155 4.73 -12.55 -21.05
C ALA A 155 5.06 -11.57 -19.90
N ILE A 156 4.09 -11.22 -19.06
CA ILE A 156 4.30 -10.33 -17.91
C ILE A 156 5.27 -10.96 -16.90
N VAL A 157 5.10 -12.25 -16.57
CA VAL A 157 6.01 -12.96 -15.66
C VAL A 157 7.42 -13.01 -16.24
N ALA A 158 7.57 -13.27 -17.53
CA ALA A 158 8.88 -13.29 -18.20
C ALA A 158 9.57 -11.92 -18.15
N VAL A 159 8.84 -10.83 -18.42
CA VAL A 159 9.38 -9.47 -18.33
C VAL A 159 9.83 -9.13 -16.91
N ILE A 160 9.02 -9.46 -15.90
CA ILE A 160 9.38 -9.24 -14.50
C ILE A 160 10.63 -10.04 -14.14
N ALA A 161 10.70 -11.32 -14.53
CA ALA A 161 11.87 -12.17 -14.30
C ALA A 161 13.14 -11.58 -14.94
N ILE A 162 13.06 -11.10 -16.18
CA ILE A 162 14.17 -10.45 -16.89
C ILE A 162 14.64 -9.19 -16.13
N ILE A 163 13.71 -8.34 -15.70
CA ILE A 163 14.04 -7.12 -14.94
C ILE A 163 14.73 -7.47 -13.61
N VAL A 164 14.22 -8.46 -12.90
CA VAL A 164 14.81 -8.92 -11.61
C VAL A 164 16.21 -9.48 -11.85
N ILE A 165 16.40 -10.35 -12.86
CA ILE A 165 17.70 -10.93 -13.20
C ILE A 165 18.68 -9.83 -13.61
N ALA A 166 18.27 -8.91 -14.48
CA ALA A 166 19.09 -7.79 -14.91
C ALA A 166 19.52 -6.91 -13.72
N SER A 167 18.60 -6.61 -12.79
CA SER A 167 18.91 -5.82 -11.60
C SER A 167 19.90 -6.52 -10.66
N ILE A 168 19.81 -7.84 -10.51
CA ILE A 168 20.75 -8.66 -9.73
C ILE A 168 22.14 -8.66 -10.40
N LEU A 169 22.20 -8.85 -11.71
CA LEU A 169 23.45 -8.85 -12.46
C LEU A 169 24.17 -7.50 -12.42
N ILE A 170 23.43 -6.39 -12.55
CA ILE A 170 23.97 -5.04 -12.44
C ILE A 170 24.54 -4.80 -11.04
N LYS A 171 23.83 -5.24 -10.00
CA LYS A 171 24.28 -5.12 -8.60
C LYS A 171 25.52 -5.96 -8.31
N LYS A 172 25.65 -7.13 -8.97
CA LYS A 172 26.84 -8.01 -8.85
C LYS A 172 28.07 -7.42 -9.56
N LYS A 173 27.87 -6.64 -10.65
CA LYS A 173 28.95 -6.02 -11.42
C LYS A 173 29.48 -4.72 -10.77
N ARG A 174 28.75 -4.18 -9.77
CA ARG A 174 29.11 -2.97 -9.00
C ARG A 174 29.83 -3.27 -7.69
N LYS A 175 29.96 -4.54 -7.33
CA LYS A 175 30.80 -5.04 -6.22
C LYS A 175 32.12 -5.59 -6.77
#